data_29d655dff11badbd5b850ce20e689c2d
#
_entry.id   29d655dff11badbd5b850ce20e689c2d
#
_cell.length_a   1.000
_cell.length_b   1.000
_cell.length_c   1.000
_cell.angle_alpha   90.00
_cell.angle_beta   90.00
_cell.angle_gamma   90.00
#
_symmetry.space_group_name_H-M   'P 1'
#
loop_
_entity.id
_entity.type
_entity.pdbx_description
1 polymer ?
#
loop_
_entity_poly.entity_id
_entity_poly.type
_entity_poly.pdbx_seq_one_letter_code
_entity_poly.pdbx_strand_id
1 'polypeptide(L)'
;MRLLYVDIDTLRADHLGCYGYHRNTSPAIDAIARDAIRFESVYASDTPCGPSRSALISGRFGIHNGVVGHGGTAADPFLEGASRGFQSRGAATSWARRMRSVGMHTATISTFGERHSAYHWDAGFNEVINLGTMGIETADQVAPLALEWLDRNGARDNWFLHVHLWDPHTPYRTPASYGDPFANEPVPDWITDEIRARHWTLPGPHSAQEIVGFKPGEHGVSDRFARQPQQATSMAEIRRMFDGYDVGIRYADDHIGR
;
A
#
# COMPACT_ATOMS: atom_id res chain seq x y z
N MET A 1 15.01 -19.15 -10.29
CA MET A 1 14.97 -17.96 -9.39
C MET A 1 13.59 -17.88 -8.75
N ARG A 2 13.50 -17.55 -7.48
CA ARG A 2 12.24 -17.38 -6.74
C ARG A 2 12.20 -15.96 -6.21
N LEU A 3 11.12 -15.23 -6.44
CA LEU A 3 11.01 -13.84 -6.04
C LEU A 3 9.64 -13.59 -5.40
N LEU A 4 9.64 -13.29 -4.11
CA LEU A 4 8.49 -12.78 -3.37
C LEU A 4 8.63 -11.26 -3.24
N TYR A 5 7.61 -10.54 -3.69
CA TYR A 5 7.53 -9.10 -3.53
C TYR A 5 6.32 -8.75 -2.65
N VAL A 6 6.61 -8.27 -1.44
CA VAL A 6 5.58 -7.80 -0.51
C VAL A 6 5.46 -6.29 -0.64
N ASP A 7 4.28 -5.83 -0.98
CA ASP A 7 3.93 -4.42 -1.17
C ASP A 7 2.92 -4.00 -0.09
N ILE A 8 3.34 -3.13 0.81
CA ILE A 8 2.48 -2.63 1.89
C ILE A 8 2.13 -1.18 1.56
N ASP A 9 0.84 -0.93 1.32
CA ASP A 9 0.36 0.39 0.94
C ASP A 9 0.60 1.43 2.04
N THR A 10 1.02 2.62 1.64
CA THR A 10 1.27 3.77 2.53
C THR A 10 2.30 3.53 3.65
N LEU A 11 3.04 2.43 3.64
CA LEU A 11 4.08 2.16 4.63
C LEU A 11 5.20 3.20 4.54
N ARG A 12 5.51 3.83 5.67
CA ARG A 12 6.60 4.80 5.81
C ARG A 12 7.79 4.16 6.50
N ALA A 13 8.99 4.41 5.99
CA ALA A 13 10.23 3.91 6.58
C ALA A 13 10.42 4.39 8.03
N ASP A 14 10.07 5.65 8.32
CA ASP A 14 10.21 6.25 9.65
C ASP A 14 9.21 5.71 10.71
N HIS A 15 8.38 4.74 10.35
CA HIS A 15 7.52 3.96 11.25
C HIS A 15 7.96 2.49 11.39
N LEU A 16 9.19 2.16 10.96
CA LEU A 16 9.76 0.82 11.09
C LEU A 16 10.93 0.82 12.09
N GLY A 17 11.04 -0.22 12.92
CA GLY A 17 12.10 -0.35 13.91
C GLY A 17 13.50 -0.37 13.29
N CYS A 18 13.68 -1.03 12.14
CA CYS A 18 14.96 -1.05 11.42
C CYS A 18 15.41 0.33 10.90
N TYR A 19 14.53 1.33 10.86
CA TYR A 19 14.86 2.74 10.60
C TYR A 19 14.85 3.62 11.85
N GLY A 20 14.72 3.03 13.05
CA GLY A 20 14.83 3.74 14.32
C GLY A 20 13.50 4.23 14.91
N TYR A 21 12.35 3.73 14.42
CA TYR A 21 11.09 4.08 15.04
C TYR A 21 11.00 3.54 16.47
N HIS A 22 10.48 4.34 17.39
CA HIS A 22 10.48 4.02 18.82
C HIS A 22 9.45 2.96 19.23
N ARG A 23 8.34 2.82 18.47
CA ARG A 23 7.32 1.79 18.68
C ARG A 23 7.70 0.49 17.97
N ASN A 24 7.39 -0.63 18.59
CA ASN A 24 7.66 -1.96 18.01
C ASN A 24 6.61 -2.35 16.97
N THR A 25 6.62 -1.64 15.85
CA THR A 25 5.63 -1.80 14.76
C THR A 25 5.97 -2.93 13.78
N SER A 26 7.24 -3.33 13.67
CA SER A 26 7.71 -4.15 12.55
C SER A 26 8.72 -5.24 12.92
N PRO A 27 8.49 -6.05 13.98
CA PRO A 27 9.50 -7.00 14.44
C PRO A 27 9.86 -8.08 13.41
N ALA A 28 8.95 -8.51 12.54
CA ALA A 28 9.23 -9.49 11.49
C ALA A 28 10.05 -8.85 10.35
N ILE A 29 9.65 -7.66 9.88
CA ILE A 29 10.41 -6.88 8.90
C ILE A 29 11.80 -6.53 9.45
N ASP A 30 11.90 -6.15 10.71
CA ASP A 30 13.18 -5.83 11.38
C ASP A 30 14.06 -7.06 11.46
N ALA A 31 13.49 -8.25 11.68
CA ALA A 31 14.23 -9.50 11.64
C ALA A 31 14.81 -9.79 10.25
N ILE A 32 14.03 -9.60 9.20
CA ILE A 32 14.49 -9.72 7.82
C ILE A 32 15.59 -8.68 7.52
N ALA A 33 15.40 -7.45 7.97
CA ALA A 33 16.33 -6.34 7.72
C ALA A 33 17.72 -6.56 8.30
N ARG A 34 17.88 -7.39 9.35
CA ARG A 34 19.20 -7.71 9.94
C ARG A 34 20.15 -8.40 8.97
N ASP A 35 19.61 -9.21 8.06
CA ASP A 35 20.38 -10.02 7.10
C ASP A 35 20.17 -9.56 5.65
N ALA A 36 19.51 -8.43 5.45
CA ALA A 36 19.12 -7.90 4.15
C ALA A 36 19.85 -6.60 3.80
N ILE A 37 19.68 -6.17 2.56
CA ILE A 37 20.07 -4.83 2.12
C ILE A 37 18.95 -3.85 2.47
N ARG A 38 19.25 -2.88 3.33
CA ARG A 38 18.36 -1.77 3.66
C ARG A 38 18.74 -0.53 2.85
N PHE A 39 17.77 0.06 2.18
CA PHE A 39 17.96 1.29 1.41
C PHE A 39 17.59 2.50 2.27
N GLU A 40 18.53 3.43 2.44
CA GLU A 40 18.34 4.65 3.24
C GLU A 40 17.65 5.79 2.49
N SER A 41 17.76 5.81 1.17
CA SER A 41 17.28 6.92 0.33
C SER A 41 16.57 6.38 -0.91
N VAL A 42 15.31 5.99 -0.73
CA VAL A 42 14.43 5.59 -1.83
C VAL A 42 13.26 6.57 -1.91
N TYR A 43 13.07 7.13 -3.07
CA TYR A 43 12.02 8.13 -3.32
C TYR A 43 11.00 7.58 -4.30
N ALA A 44 9.71 7.77 -4.00
CA ALA A 44 8.67 7.51 -4.98
C ALA A 44 8.84 8.47 -6.17
N SER A 45 8.77 7.92 -7.37
CA SER A 45 8.90 8.74 -8.59
C SER A 45 7.68 9.62 -8.84
N ASP A 46 6.52 9.18 -8.37
CA ASP A 46 5.23 9.82 -8.55
C ASP A 46 4.37 9.62 -7.29
N THR A 47 3.36 10.46 -7.11
CA THR A 47 2.36 10.39 -6.06
C THR A 47 0.98 10.74 -6.64
N PRO A 48 -0.10 10.26 -6.05
CA PRO A 48 -0.26 9.28 -4.97
C PRO A 48 -0.07 7.82 -5.45
N CYS A 49 -0.64 6.83 -4.75
CA CYS A 49 -0.35 5.40 -4.95
C CYS A 49 -0.58 4.88 -6.38
N GLY A 50 -1.61 5.35 -7.10
CA GLY A 50 -1.87 4.99 -8.49
C GLY A 50 -0.70 5.32 -9.43
N PRO A 51 -0.30 6.61 -9.55
CA PRO A 51 0.88 7.03 -10.30
C PRO A 51 2.17 6.35 -9.85
N SER A 52 2.42 6.29 -8.52
CA SER A 52 3.62 5.68 -7.96
C SER A 52 3.77 4.22 -8.41
N ARG A 53 2.72 3.44 -8.27
CA ARG A 53 2.75 2.04 -8.68
C ARG A 53 2.78 1.86 -10.19
N SER A 54 2.10 2.72 -10.95
CA SER A 54 2.19 2.69 -12.42
C SER A 54 3.63 2.95 -12.88
N ALA A 55 4.33 3.86 -12.21
CA ALA A 55 5.75 4.08 -12.47
C ALA A 55 6.61 2.87 -12.09
N LEU A 56 6.36 2.27 -10.92
CA LEU A 56 7.06 1.06 -10.45
C LEU A 56 6.90 -0.10 -11.44
N ILE A 57 5.66 -0.39 -11.84
CA ILE A 57 5.35 -1.53 -12.72
C ILE A 57 5.89 -1.33 -14.13
N SER A 58 5.80 -0.10 -14.65
CA SER A 58 6.22 0.22 -16.03
C SER A 58 7.70 0.59 -16.16
N GLY A 59 8.37 0.94 -15.05
CA GLY A 59 9.71 1.53 -15.04
C GLY A 59 9.75 2.92 -15.67
N ARG A 60 8.61 3.66 -15.70
CA ARG A 60 8.48 4.96 -16.37
C ARG A 60 7.74 5.94 -15.46
N PHE A 61 8.24 7.18 -15.36
CA PHE A 61 7.54 8.25 -14.66
C PHE A 61 6.13 8.48 -15.19
N GLY A 62 5.22 8.98 -14.34
CA GLY A 62 3.83 9.26 -14.68
C GLY A 62 3.67 10.14 -15.93
N ILE A 63 4.51 11.16 -16.08
CA ILE A 63 4.55 12.02 -17.28
C ILE A 63 4.85 11.26 -18.58
N HIS A 64 5.45 10.09 -18.50
CA HIS A 64 5.79 9.25 -19.65
C HIS A 64 4.81 8.08 -19.86
N ASN A 65 4.07 7.66 -18.82
CA ASN A 65 3.10 6.58 -18.92
C ASN A 65 1.65 7.08 -18.97
N GLY A 66 1.40 8.34 -18.60
CA GLY A 66 0.08 8.98 -18.61
C GLY A 66 -0.65 8.97 -17.28
N VAL A 67 -0.23 8.12 -16.34
CA VAL A 67 -0.90 7.99 -15.04
C VAL A 67 -0.31 9.00 -14.07
N VAL A 68 -1.02 10.10 -13.83
CA VAL A 68 -0.59 11.23 -12.99
C VAL A 68 -1.58 11.54 -11.86
N GLY A 69 -2.64 10.77 -11.73
CA GLY A 69 -3.67 10.94 -10.69
C GLY A 69 -4.45 9.66 -10.44
N HIS A 70 -5.48 9.74 -9.59
CA HIS A 70 -6.29 8.59 -9.16
C HIS A 70 -7.62 8.42 -9.91
N GLY A 71 -7.98 9.34 -10.76
CA GLY A 71 -9.30 9.30 -11.38
C GLY A 71 -9.37 10.02 -12.73
N GLY A 72 -10.38 9.68 -13.50
CA GLY A 72 -10.61 10.20 -14.82
C GLY A 72 -9.42 9.95 -15.75
N THR A 73 -9.22 10.81 -16.72
CA THR A 73 -8.13 10.70 -17.69
C THR A 73 -6.72 10.81 -17.06
N ALA A 74 -6.60 11.33 -15.84
CA ALA A 74 -5.33 11.38 -15.13
C ALA A 74 -4.87 10.01 -14.60
N ALA A 75 -5.76 9.02 -14.54
CA ALA A 75 -5.47 7.65 -14.14
C ALA A 75 -5.29 6.70 -15.34
N ASP A 76 -5.49 7.18 -16.54
CA ASP A 76 -5.39 6.38 -17.76
C ASP A 76 -3.97 6.41 -18.34
N PRO A 77 -3.38 5.24 -18.64
CA PRO A 77 -2.12 5.20 -19.38
C PRO A 77 -2.29 5.75 -20.80
N PHE A 78 -1.23 6.37 -21.33
CA PHE A 78 -1.22 6.82 -22.72
C PHE A 78 -1.47 5.66 -23.67
N LEU A 79 -2.36 5.88 -24.62
CA LEU A 79 -2.56 4.98 -25.75
C LEU A 79 -1.39 5.15 -26.72
N GLU A 80 -0.62 4.12 -26.88
CA GLU A 80 0.57 4.12 -27.74
C GLU A 80 0.42 3.05 -28.84
N GLY A 81 0.74 3.42 -30.09
CA GLY A 81 0.77 2.50 -31.23
C GLY A 81 -0.04 2.98 -32.44
N ALA A 82 0.27 2.43 -33.60
CA ALA A 82 -0.28 2.80 -34.89
C ALA A 82 -1.77 2.46 -35.06
N SER A 83 -2.29 1.56 -34.25
CA SER A 83 -3.68 1.09 -34.35
C SER A 83 -4.39 1.32 -33.04
N ARG A 84 -4.79 2.39 -32.62
CA ARG A 84 -5.66 2.62 -31.42
C ARG A 84 -6.09 1.35 -30.64
N GLY A 85 -5.29 0.26 -30.75
CA GLY A 85 -5.46 -0.99 -30.05
C GLY A 85 -5.12 -0.80 -28.57
N PHE A 86 -5.70 -1.64 -27.73
CA PHE A 86 -5.53 -1.66 -26.28
C PHE A 86 -4.10 -2.02 -25.80
N GLN A 87 -3.09 -1.87 -26.64
CA GLN A 87 -1.70 -2.13 -26.28
C GLN A 87 -1.01 -0.81 -25.92
N SER A 88 -1.04 -0.47 -24.64
CA SER A 88 -0.11 0.54 -24.14
C SER A 88 1.31 -0.05 -24.09
N ARG A 89 2.33 0.78 -24.31
CA ARG A 89 3.71 0.38 -24.00
C ARG A 89 3.87 -0.03 -22.53
N GLY A 90 3.12 0.58 -21.63
CA GLY A 90 3.08 0.20 -20.22
C GLY A 90 2.78 -1.28 -20.03
N ALA A 91 1.71 -1.78 -20.65
CA ALA A 91 1.38 -3.21 -20.60
C ALA A 91 2.47 -4.08 -21.25
N ALA A 92 3.10 -3.61 -22.34
CA ALA A 92 4.17 -4.34 -23.04
C ALA A 92 5.48 -4.39 -22.24
N THR A 93 5.74 -3.42 -21.37
CA THR A 93 6.99 -3.27 -20.62
C THR A 93 6.84 -3.56 -19.13
N SER A 94 5.63 -3.91 -18.67
CA SER A 94 5.40 -4.21 -17.26
C SER A 94 6.37 -5.27 -16.72
N TRP A 95 6.78 -5.11 -15.48
CA TRP A 95 7.69 -6.04 -14.83
C TRP A 95 7.20 -7.49 -14.89
N ALA A 96 5.90 -7.75 -14.63
CA ALA A 96 5.31 -9.08 -14.72
C ALA A 96 5.48 -9.68 -16.12
N ARG A 97 5.21 -8.88 -17.17
CA ARG A 97 5.41 -9.34 -18.55
C ARG A 97 6.88 -9.62 -18.87
N ARG A 98 7.79 -8.78 -18.36
CA ARG A 98 9.24 -9.00 -18.52
C ARG A 98 9.68 -10.30 -17.84
N MET A 99 9.21 -10.55 -16.62
CA MET A 99 9.51 -11.80 -15.91
C MET A 99 8.94 -13.02 -16.64
N ARG A 100 7.71 -12.92 -17.15
CA ARG A 100 7.14 -13.98 -18.00
C ARG A 100 7.98 -14.24 -19.24
N SER A 101 8.48 -13.19 -19.89
CA SER A 101 9.27 -13.34 -21.13
C SER A 101 10.59 -14.10 -20.93
N VAL A 102 11.08 -14.20 -19.70
CA VAL A 102 12.25 -14.98 -19.32
C VAL A 102 11.88 -16.30 -18.63
N GLY A 103 10.64 -16.75 -18.77
CA GLY A 103 10.18 -18.06 -18.30
C GLY A 103 9.75 -18.13 -16.84
N MET A 104 9.51 -16.99 -16.18
CA MET A 104 8.97 -17.00 -14.83
C MET A 104 7.44 -17.14 -14.83
N HIS A 105 6.93 -17.91 -13.89
CA HIS A 105 5.50 -17.93 -13.56
C HIS A 105 5.19 -16.77 -12.63
N THR A 106 4.29 -15.87 -13.04
CA THR A 106 4.02 -14.62 -12.33
C THR A 106 2.62 -14.62 -11.73
N ALA A 107 2.51 -14.33 -10.45
CA ALA A 107 1.24 -14.24 -9.74
C ALA A 107 1.15 -12.93 -8.94
N THR A 108 -0.06 -12.40 -8.81
CA THR A 108 -0.36 -11.27 -7.92
C THR A 108 -1.57 -11.58 -7.05
N ILE A 109 -1.48 -11.18 -5.79
CA ILE A 109 -2.60 -11.19 -4.83
C ILE A 109 -2.82 -9.73 -4.45
N SER A 110 -3.81 -9.09 -5.09
CA SER A 110 -4.04 -7.66 -4.97
C SER A 110 -5.43 -7.27 -5.46
N THR A 111 -6.06 -6.33 -4.79
CA THR A 111 -7.28 -5.65 -5.24
C THR A 111 -7.00 -4.26 -5.79
N PHE A 112 -5.73 -3.89 -5.98
CA PHE A 112 -5.34 -2.54 -6.36
C PHE A 112 -5.93 -2.13 -7.72
N GLY A 113 -5.85 -3.01 -8.70
CA GLY A 113 -6.44 -2.78 -10.03
C GLY A 113 -7.95 -2.54 -9.97
N GLU A 114 -8.67 -3.31 -9.15
CA GLU A 114 -10.09 -3.16 -8.92
C GLU A 114 -10.43 -1.83 -8.24
N ARG A 115 -9.76 -1.50 -7.12
CA ARG A 115 -10.00 -0.28 -6.35
C ARG A 115 -9.87 1.00 -7.20
N HIS A 116 -8.90 1.03 -8.09
CA HIS A 116 -8.58 2.21 -8.90
C HIS A 116 -9.12 2.13 -10.34
N SER A 117 -9.90 1.10 -10.67
CA SER A 117 -10.33 0.79 -12.06
C SER A 117 -9.14 0.72 -13.02
N ALA A 118 -7.99 0.32 -12.51
CA ALA A 118 -6.69 0.34 -13.17
C ALA A 118 -6.25 -1.07 -13.57
N TYR A 119 -7.11 -1.80 -14.29
CA TYR A 119 -6.89 -3.21 -14.68
C TYR A 119 -5.66 -3.44 -15.59
N HIS A 120 -5.09 -2.37 -16.14
CA HIS A 120 -3.80 -2.44 -16.83
C HIS A 120 -2.65 -2.92 -15.92
N TRP A 121 -2.83 -2.85 -14.61
CA TRP A 121 -1.91 -3.35 -13.60
C TRP A 121 -1.77 -4.86 -13.60
N ASP A 122 -2.86 -5.56 -13.91
CA ASP A 122 -2.89 -7.01 -13.94
C ASP A 122 -2.25 -7.56 -15.22
N ALA A 123 -1.92 -6.66 -16.15
CA ALA A 123 -1.34 -7.05 -17.43
C ALA A 123 0.05 -7.68 -17.28
N GLY A 124 0.17 -8.92 -17.69
CA GLY A 124 1.43 -9.66 -17.67
C GLY A 124 1.51 -10.73 -16.60
N PHE A 125 0.65 -10.74 -15.60
CA PHE A 125 0.57 -11.85 -14.66
C PHE A 125 -0.06 -13.10 -15.30
N ASN A 126 0.41 -14.27 -14.87
CA ASN A 126 -0.21 -15.56 -15.22
C ASN A 126 -1.43 -15.82 -14.35
N GLU A 127 -1.34 -15.43 -13.07
CA GLU A 127 -2.41 -15.59 -12.10
C GLU A 127 -2.69 -14.23 -11.43
N VAL A 128 -3.98 -13.88 -11.34
CA VAL A 128 -4.47 -12.71 -10.62
C VAL A 128 -5.47 -13.21 -9.59
N ILE A 129 -5.12 -13.07 -8.31
CA ILE A 129 -5.96 -13.43 -7.19
C ILE A 129 -6.50 -12.13 -6.60
N ASN A 130 -7.76 -11.86 -6.88
CA ASN A 130 -8.47 -10.67 -6.43
C ASN A 130 -9.59 -11.10 -5.46
N LEU A 131 -9.63 -10.49 -4.26
CA LEU A 131 -10.62 -10.80 -3.24
C LEU A 131 -11.99 -10.17 -3.52
N GLY A 132 -12.09 -9.23 -4.47
CA GLY A 132 -13.33 -8.54 -4.79
C GLY A 132 -13.79 -7.57 -3.71
N THR A 133 -12.87 -7.01 -2.94
CA THR A 133 -13.16 -6.20 -1.75
C THR A 133 -12.83 -4.73 -1.91
N MET A 134 -12.42 -4.31 -3.10
CA MET A 134 -12.14 -2.90 -3.42
C MET A 134 -11.09 -2.26 -2.49
N GLY A 135 -10.11 -3.04 -1.99
CA GLY A 135 -9.04 -2.55 -1.12
C GLY A 135 -9.46 -2.33 0.33
N ILE A 136 -10.47 -3.06 0.82
CA ILE A 136 -10.86 -3.04 2.25
C ILE A 136 -10.51 -4.34 2.97
N GLU A 137 -9.84 -5.26 2.31
CA GLU A 137 -9.30 -6.47 2.92
C GLU A 137 -8.21 -6.16 3.94
N THR A 138 -8.00 -7.09 4.83
CA THR A 138 -6.99 -7.07 5.89
C THR A 138 -5.96 -8.17 5.68
N ALA A 139 -4.79 -8.05 6.30
CA ALA A 139 -3.68 -8.98 6.11
C ALA A 139 -4.03 -10.44 6.45
N ASP A 140 -4.95 -10.68 7.40
CA ASP A 140 -5.46 -12.03 7.72
C ASP A 140 -6.29 -12.66 6.59
N GLN A 141 -6.83 -11.85 5.68
CA GLN A 141 -7.54 -12.33 4.49
C GLN A 141 -6.58 -12.58 3.32
N VAL A 142 -5.51 -11.80 3.21
CA VAL A 142 -4.53 -11.90 2.13
C VAL A 142 -3.47 -12.97 2.39
N ALA A 143 -2.91 -13.01 3.60
CA ALA A 143 -1.80 -13.90 3.93
C ALA A 143 -2.10 -15.39 3.73
N PRO A 144 -3.31 -15.93 4.06
CA PRO A 144 -3.65 -17.31 3.77
C PRO A 144 -3.57 -17.65 2.26
N LEU A 145 -3.98 -16.74 1.39
CA LEU A 145 -3.90 -16.92 -0.06
C LEU A 145 -2.45 -16.98 -0.55
N ALA A 146 -1.59 -16.15 0.03
CA ALA A 146 -0.16 -16.16 -0.27
C ALA A 146 0.50 -17.47 0.19
N LEU A 147 0.20 -17.93 1.40
CA LEU A 147 0.71 -19.20 1.94
C LEU A 147 0.22 -20.37 1.11
N GLU A 148 -1.07 -20.43 0.78
CA GLU A 148 -1.62 -21.48 -0.10
C GLU A 148 -0.96 -21.49 -1.48
N TRP A 149 -0.69 -20.31 -2.04
CA TRP A 149 0.03 -20.22 -3.32
C TRP A 149 1.46 -20.72 -3.18
N LEU A 150 2.15 -20.36 -2.11
CA LEU A 150 3.51 -20.82 -1.81
C LEU A 150 3.57 -22.32 -1.55
N ASP A 151 2.59 -22.89 -0.86
CA ASP A 151 2.50 -24.35 -0.66
C ASP A 151 2.39 -25.11 -1.98
N ARG A 152 1.64 -24.57 -2.94
CA ARG A 152 1.48 -25.19 -4.27
C ARG A 152 2.67 -24.97 -5.20
N ASN A 153 3.33 -23.83 -5.11
CA ASN A 153 4.29 -23.39 -6.13
C ASN A 153 5.70 -23.14 -5.57
N GLY A 154 5.86 -22.96 -4.27
CA GLY A 154 7.13 -22.53 -3.65
C GLY A 154 8.30 -23.48 -3.89
N ALA A 155 8.04 -24.79 -4.04
CA ALA A 155 9.07 -25.78 -4.37
C ALA A 155 9.55 -25.68 -5.83
N ARG A 156 8.77 -25.09 -6.74
CA ARG A 156 9.14 -24.91 -8.15
C ARG A 156 10.18 -23.81 -8.29
N ASP A 157 10.91 -23.82 -9.38
CA ASP A 157 11.79 -22.72 -9.77
C ASP A 157 11.06 -21.74 -10.69
N ASN A 158 11.66 -20.55 -10.82
CA ASN A 158 11.25 -19.52 -11.75
C ASN A 158 9.82 -18.99 -11.52
N TRP A 159 9.56 -18.51 -10.31
CA TRP A 159 8.32 -17.78 -10.03
C TRP A 159 8.55 -16.39 -9.46
N PHE A 160 7.56 -15.52 -9.68
CA PHE A 160 7.41 -14.21 -9.08
C PHE A 160 6.02 -14.12 -8.45
N LEU A 161 5.96 -13.90 -7.14
CA LEU A 161 4.74 -13.65 -6.40
C LEU A 161 4.73 -12.24 -5.85
N HIS A 162 3.75 -11.45 -6.24
CA HIS A 162 3.44 -10.14 -5.66
C HIS A 162 2.29 -10.27 -4.67
N VAL A 163 2.48 -9.79 -3.44
CA VAL A 163 1.47 -9.78 -2.38
C VAL A 163 1.27 -8.34 -1.91
N HIS A 164 0.06 -7.84 -2.02
CA HIS A 164 -0.29 -6.49 -1.66
C HIS A 164 -1.13 -6.43 -0.39
N LEU A 165 -0.72 -5.62 0.58
CA LEU A 165 -1.37 -5.41 1.87
C LEU A 165 -1.81 -3.95 2.01
N TRP A 166 -3.04 -3.74 2.48
CA TRP A 166 -3.64 -2.41 2.64
C TRP A 166 -3.62 -1.88 4.08
N ASP A 167 -3.22 -2.65 5.06
CA ASP A 167 -3.54 -2.43 6.48
C ASP A 167 -3.20 -1.05 7.03
N PRO A 168 -2.02 -0.44 6.75
CA PRO A 168 -1.74 0.91 7.21
C PRO A 168 -2.50 2.01 6.45
N HIS A 169 -3.11 1.70 5.31
CA HIS A 169 -3.85 2.68 4.53
C HIS A 169 -5.16 3.08 5.22
N THR A 170 -5.54 4.35 5.12
CA THR A 170 -6.85 4.83 5.58
C THR A 170 -8.00 4.20 4.76
N PRO A 171 -9.15 3.94 5.36
CA PRO A 171 -9.42 3.96 6.81
C PRO A 171 -8.68 2.82 7.49
N TYR A 172 -8.17 3.05 8.71
CA TYR A 172 -7.38 2.06 9.45
C TYR A 172 -8.26 0.86 9.80
N ARG A 173 -8.05 -0.24 9.06
CA ARG A 173 -8.99 -1.38 8.96
C ARG A 173 -8.69 -2.53 9.89
N THR A 174 -7.54 -2.52 10.57
CA THR A 174 -7.17 -3.57 11.53
C THR A 174 -8.31 -3.82 12.51
N PRO A 175 -8.77 -5.07 12.66
CA PRO A 175 -9.89 -5.39 13.53
C PRO A 175 -9.68 -4.91 14.98
N ALA A 176 -10.75 -4.44 15.61
CA ALA A 176 -10.68 -4.03 17.02
C ALA A 176 -10.25 -5.17 17.96
N SER A 177 -10.57 -6.41 17.59
CA SER A 177 -10.17 -7.62 18.33
C SER A 177 -8.66 -7.84 18.38
N TYR A 178 -7.89 -7.20 17.52
CA TYR A 178 -6.43 -7.24 17.57
C TYR A 178 -5.86 -6.53 18.81
N GLY A 179 -6.64 -5.61 19.40
CA GLY A 179 -6.22 -4.82 20.56
C GLY A 179 -5.42 -3.58 20.17
N ASP A 180 -4.88 -2.90 21.18
CA ASP A 180 -4.16 -1.63 21.04
C ASP A 180 -2.74 -1.73 21.64
N PRO A 181 -1.79 -2.35 20.94
CA PRO A 181 -0.44 -2.60 21.47
C PRO A 181 0.31 -1.31 21.83
N PHE A 182 -0.06 -0.18 21.26
CA PHE A 182 0.59 1.12 21.48
C PHE A 182 -0.19 2.07 22.38
N ALA A 183 -1.25 1.61 23.07
CA ALA A 183 -2.14 2.45 23.88
C ALA A 183 -1.40 3.29 24.94
N ASN A 184 -0.31 2.78 25.50
CA ASN A 184 0.48 3.44 26.53
C ASN A 184 1.79 4.05 26.01
N GLU A 185 2.07 3.93 24.71
CA GLU A 185 3.30 4.49 24.12
C GLU A 185 3.06 5.91 23.59
N PRO A 186 4.04 6.81 23.71
CA PRO A 186 3.87 8.18 23.20
C PRO A 186 3.77 8.18 21.67
N VAL A 187 3.14 9.21 21.12
CA VAL A 187 3.34 9.60 19.71
C VAL A 187 4.69 10.29 19.58
N PRO A 188 5.24 10.45 18.34
CA PRO A 188 6.50 11.17 18.14
C PRO A 188 6.46 12.58 18.75
N ASP A 189 7.54 12.96 19.45
CA ASP A 189 7.62 14.22 20.21
C ASP A 189 7.49 15.48 19.35
N TRP A 190 7.78 15.38 18.04
CA TRP A 190 7.68 16.50 17.12
C TRP A 190 6.24 16.94 16.85
N ILE A 191 5.24 16.07 17.08
CA ILE A 191 3.83 16.44 16.88
C ILE A 191 3.26 17.11 18.11
N THR A 192 3.10 18.42 18.04
CA THR A 192 2.52 19.27 19.10
C THR A 192 1.18 19.81 18.67
N ASP A 193 0.39 20.37 19.61
CA ASP A 193 -0.88 21.03 19.29
C ASP A 193 -0.68 22.24 18.39
N GLU A 194 0.44 22.94 18.50
CA GLU A 194 0.84 24.04 17.62
C GLU A 194 1.02 23.54 16.16
N ILE A 195 1.75 22.43 15.97
CA ILE A 195 1.97 21.82 14.67
C ILE A 195 0.63 21.32 14.09
N ARG A 196 -0.18 20.65 14.91
CA ARG A 196 -1.53 20.22 14.52
C ARG A 196 -2.36 21.40 14.02
N ALA A 197 -2.44 22.47 14.82
CA ALA A 197 -3.21 23.65 14.47
C ALA A 197 -2.72 24.31 13.17
N ARG A 198 -1.41 24.38 12.98
CA ARG A 198 -0.80 24.87 11.75
C ARG A 198 -1.16 23.99 10.54
N HIS A 199 -1.03 22.68 10.65
CA HIS A 199 -1.38 21.76 9.58
C HIS A 199 -2.86 21.82 9.22
N TRP A 200 -3.74 22.09 10.20
CA TRP A 200 -5.17 22.27 9.96
C TRP A 200 -5.48 23.43 9.02
N THR A 201 -4.64 24.46 8.99
CA THR A 201 -4.84 25.65 8.15
C THR A 201 -4.13 25.59 6.80
N LEU A 202 -3.31 24.56 6.54
CA LEU A 202 -2.60 24.43 5.28
C LEU A 202 -3.54 24.01 4.14
N PRO A 203 -3.40 24.61 2.95
CA PRO A 203 -4.16 24.23 1.77
C PRO A 203 -3.62 22.94 1.14
N GLY A 204 -4.43 22.36 0.29
CA GLY A 204 -4.02 21.31 -0.63
C GLY A 204 -4.74 19.98 -0.44
N PRO A 205 -4.69 19.10 -1.44
CA PRO A 205 -5.23 17.76 -1.35
C PRO A 205 -4.48 16.98 -0.27
N HIS A 206 -5.20 16.13 0.45
CA HIS A 206 -4.67 15.34 1.57
C HIS A 206 -4.09 16.20 2.72
N SER A 207 -4.63 17.38 2.92
CA SER A 207 -4.34 18.20 4.10
C SER A 207 -4.92 17.57 5.37
N ALA A 208 -4.55 18.11 6.54
CA ALA A 208 -5.14 17.67 7.81
C ALA A 208 -6.68 17.77 7.86
N GLN A 209 -7.28 18.61 7.03
CA GLN A 209 -8.74 18.76 6.89
C GLN A 209 -9.37 17.58 6.11
N GLU A 210 -8.58 16.85 5.32
CA GLU A 210 -9.01 15.74 4.49
C GLU A 210 -8.66 14.37 5.07
N ILE A 211 -8.31 14.29 6.34
CA ILE A 211 -7.97 13.02 7.02
C ILE A 211 -9.04 11.95 6.81
N VAL A 212 -10.29 12.37 6.69
CA VAL A 212 -11.39 11.45 6.47
C VAL A 212 -11.49 11.02 5.00
N GLY A 213 -10.85 11.72 4.06
CA GLY A 213 -10.84 11.39 2.63
C GLY A 213 -12.24 11.39 1.99
N PHE A 214 -13.28 11.59 2.79
CA PHE A 214 -14.68 11.52 2.45
C PHE A 214 -15.42 12.57 3.25
N LYS A 215 -16.22 13.36 2.61
CA LYS A 215 -17.03 14.37 3.30
C LYS A 215 -17.97 13.67 4.27
N PRO A 216 -18.10 14.17 5.52
CA PRO A 216 -19.12 13.67 6.43
C PRO A 216 -20.49 13.71 5.75
N GLY A 217 -21.18 12.57 5.71
CA GLY A 217 -22.51 12.46 5.13
C GLY A 217 -22.58 11.83 3.75
N GLU A 218 -21.50 11.82 2.94
CA GLU A 218 -21.49 11.10 1.66
C GLU A 218 -20.87 9.71 1.79
N HIS A 219 -19.79 9.60 2.56
CA HIS A 219 -19.11 8.34 2.88
C HIS A 219 -18.42 8.49 4.24
N GLY A 220 -19.14 8.85 5.28
CA GLY A 220 -18.60 8.99 6.63
C GLY A 220 -17.78 7.75 7.01
N VAL A 221 -16.75 7.92 7.83
CA VAL A 221 -16.03 6.78 8.38
C VAL A 221 -17.04 5.92 9.10
N SER A 222 -17.30 4.75 8.54
CA SER A 222 -18.22 3.78 9.12
C SER A 222 -17.70 3.37 10.50
N ASP A 223 -18.60 3.11 11.44
CA ASP A 223 -18.28 2.49 12.74
C ASP A 223 -17.47 1.19 12.59
N ARG A 224 -17.51 0.59 11.41
CA ARG A 224 -16.64 -0.52 11.01
C ARG A 224 -15.15 -0.21 11.16
N PHE A 225 -14.74 1.05 11.01
CA PHE A 225 -13.35 1.48 11.07
C PHE A 225 -13.07 2.26 12.37
N ALA A 226 -13.24 1.57 13.49
CA ALA A 226 -13.13 2.17 14.82
C ALA A 226 -11.80 2.88 15.11
N ARG A 227 -10.73 2.54 14.39
CA ARG A 227 -9.39 3.14 14.55
C ARG A 227 -9.22 4.45 13.77
N GLN A 228 -10.07 4.72 12.80
CA GLN A 228 -10.01 5.94 12.01
C GLN A 228 -10.67 7.10 12.76
N PRO A 229 -9.96 8.21 13.08
CA PRO A 229 -10.59 9.41 13.62
C PRO A 229 -11.46 10.09 12.56
N GLN A 230 -12.51 10.76 13.00
CA GLN A 230 -13.42 11.52 12.12
C GLN A 230 -12.79 12.84 11.65
N GLN A 231 -11.86 13.36 12.44
CA GLN A 231 -11.20 14.66 12.20
C GLN A 231 -9.86 14.68 12.96
N ALA A 232 -9.06 15.74 12.77
CA ALA A 232 -7.78 15.94 13.45
C ALA A 232 -7.74 17.30 14.19
N THR A 233 -8.81 17.59 14.93
CA THR A 233 -8.97 18.89 15.63
C THR A 233 -8.42 18.88 17.05
N SER A 234 -8.00 17.74 17.57
CA SER A 234 -7.40 17.60 18.91
C SER A 234 -6.20 16.64 18.89
N MET A 235 -5.34 16.78 19.90
CA MET A 235 -4.21 15.85 20.09
C MET A 235 -4.67 14.40 20.38
N ALA A 236 -5.85 14.22 20.95
CA ALA A 236 -6.43 12.90 21.14
C ALA A 236 -6.78 12.22 19.79
N GLU A 237 -7.30 12.98 18.85
CA GLU A 237 -7.58 12.48 17.49
C GLU A 237 -6.29 12.23 16.70
N ILE A 238 -5.27 13.09 16.84
CA ILE A 238 -3.93 12.86 16.29
C ILE A 238 -3.35 11.57 16.84
N ARG A 239 -3.39 11.37 18.17
CA ARG A 239 -2.94 10.12 18.77
C ARG A 239 -3.67 8.92 18.19
N ARG A 240 -4.99 8.98 18.09
CA ARG A 240 -5.79 7.89 17.51
C ARG A 240 -5.40 7.60 16.06
N MET A 241 -5.04 8.62 15.29
CA MET A 241 -4.56 8.45 13.92
C MET A 241 -3.21 7.72 13.88
N PHE A 242 -2.23 8.13 14.71
CA PHE A 242 -0.95 7.46 14.83
C PHE A 242 -1.11 6.01 15.30
N ASP A 243 -1.92 5.79 16.35
CA ASP A 243 -2.17 4.45 16.86
C ASP A 243 -2.83 3.56 15.79
N GLY A 244 -3.81 4.08 15.05
CA GLY A 244 -4.46 3.34 13.97
C GLY A 244 -3.51 2.96 12.85
N TYR A 245 -2.63 3.87 12.46
CA TYR A 245 -1.58 3.63 11.45
C TYR A 245 -0.55 2.59 11.92
N ASP A 246 0.00 2.78 13.11
CA ASP A 246 1.02 1.88 13.67
C ASP A 246 0.48 0.48 13.96
N VAL A 247 -0.77 0.39 14.41
CA VAL A 247 -1.45 -0.90 14.58
C VAL A 247 -1.64 -1.59 13.22
N GLY A 248 -1.94 -0.83 12.16
CA GLY A 248 -2.01 -1.36 10.80
C GLY A 248 -0.69 -1.94 10.32
N ILE A 249 0.43 -1.25 10.59
CA ILE A 249 1.78 -1.74 10.28
C ILE A 249 2.06 -3.03 11.06
N ARG A 250 1.82 -3.01 12.36
CA ARG A 250 2.09 -4.17 13.21
C ARG A 250 1.26 -5.38 12.82
N TYR A 251 0.02 -5.17 12.45
CA TYR A 251 -0.86 -6.23 11.98
C TYR A 251 -0.37 -6.86 10.67
N ALA A 252 0.01 -6.03 9.70
CA ALA A 252 0.62 -6.52 8.47
C ALA A 252 1.93 -7.28 8.75
N ASP A 253 2.78 -6.75 9.63
CA ASP A 253 4.05 -7.36 10.01
C ASP A 253 3.89 -8.75 10.65
N ASP A 254 2.91 -8.92 11.54
CA ASP A 254 2.61 -10.22 12.17
C ASP A 254 2.20 -11.27 11.12
N HIS A 255 1.56 -10.85 10.02
CA HIS A 255 1.19 -11.74 8.92
C HIS A 255 2.34 -11.99 7.94
N ILE A 256 3.26 -11.05 7.78
CA ILE A 256 4.49 -11.22 6.99
C ILE A 256 5.44 -12.20 7.69
N GLY A 257 5.46 -12.21 9.01
CA GLY A 257 6.29 -13.12 9.81
C GLY A 257 5.93 -14.60 9.71
N ARG A 258 4.77 -14.92 9.15
CA ARG A 258 4.31 -16.31 8.93
C ARG A 258 4.97 -16.95 7.74
#